data_6bd38e4d74245ece81a577fc4e5e4f0f
#
_entry.id   6bd38e4d74245ece81a577fc4e5e4f0f
#
_cell.length_a   1.000
_cell.length_b   1.000
_cell.length_c   1.000
_cell.angle_alpha   90.00
_cell.angle_beta   90.00
_cell.angle_gamma   90.00
#
_symmetry.space_group_name_H-M   'P 1'
#
loop_
_entity.id
_entity.type
_entity.pdbx_description
1 polymer ?
#
loop_
_entity_poly.entity_id
_entity_poly.type
_entity_poly.pdbx_seq_one_letter_code
_entity_poly.pdbx_strand_id
1 'polypeptide(L)'
;MTSNPPRGPIAAYRRYWFPELVVLLSIAVAATVLFSATNLDVAASRRFYRPEFADQWPVANQPVWRLFYLSTPWITGSLAAAGGALLVAGLVRRRSSRLRLYGLFVLLSVLVGPGLIVNGLLKDHWGRPRPRETVGLGGRMEYTPPLLPTGSHGKSFPCGHCSVGYLYAIGWWIWRRNRPRWAAASLGTGLALGTLLGVGRMAAGGHFLSDAVWAGLISFSAAHVLYYYGLRVPAREDSYSPAPVPVQRRRHPGALTVAAAVVLVAAVIGGGVLASWRYADLTARVPFRSLPKTPQIVEVVADTLDVEIHLIREPATEIECTGDVHGFGLPTDDIRAGWTFEDRPIPTLCYRVAEKGWYLYIDAVARIRLPWRTLRTVIVRTQHGNISVIDETGGAFAEGPHPTFDLHSADGRANGPQGAAVTNQR
;
A
#
# COMPACT_ATOMS: atom_id res chain seq x y z
N MET A 1 55.86 -5.09 25.92
CA MET A 1 54.83 -4.41 25.10
C MET A 1 54.44 -5.33 23.97
N THR A 2 53.37 -6.13 24.12
CA THR A 2 52.90 -7.08 23.12
C THR A 2 52.00 -6.30 22.16
N SER A 3 52.52 -5.99 20.98
CA SER A 3 51.75 -5.43 19.89
C SER A 3 50.72 -6.46 19.40
N ASN A 4 49.48 -6.24 19.71
CA ASN A 4 48.39 -7.00 19.08
C ASN A 4 48.50 -6.86 17.55
N PRO A 5 48.49 -7.96 16.79
CA PRO A 5 48.52 -7.85 15.33
C PRO A 5 47.30 -7.07 14.84
N PRO A 6 47.45 -6.29 13.76
CA PRO A 6 46.34 -5.53 13.21
C PRO A 6 45.19 -6.51 12.85
N ARG A 7 44.07 -6.34 13.46
CA ARG A 7 42.87 -7.14 13.17
C ARG A 7 42.55 -6.95 11.70
N GLY A 8 42.70 -8.03 10.91
CA GLY A 8 42.45 -8.01 9.49
C GLY A 8 41.02 -7.56 9.16
N PRO A 9 40.74 -7.10 7.93
CA PRO A 9 39.44 -6.55 7.50
C PRO A 9 38.23 -7.47 7.80
N ILE A 10 38.44 -8.76 7.90
CA ILE A 10 37.40 -9.75 8.24
C ILE A 10 36.91 -9.65 9.68
N ALA A 11 37.77 -9.25 10.65
CA ALA A 11 37.37 -9.14 12.05
C ALA A 11 36.46 -7.91 12.32
N ALA A 12 36.71 -6.79 11.66
CA ALA A 12 35.87 -5.60 11.75
C ALA A 12 34.50 -5.83 11.09
N TYR A 13 34.47 -6.65 10.05
CA TYR A 13 33.24 -7.04 9.33
C TYR A 13 32.32 -7.87 10.21
N ARG A 14 32.86 -8.84 10.96
CA ARG A 14 32.10 -9.76 11.85
C ARG A 14 31.46 -9.09 13.05
N ARG A 15 31.91 -7.91 13.47
CA ARG A 15 31.43 -7.24 14.68
C ARG A 15 29.94 -6.87 14.63
N TYR A 16 29.42 -6.53 13.47
CA TYR A 16 28.06 -6.04 13.31
C TYR A 16 27.16 -6.94 12.46
N TRP A 17 27.66 -7.51 11.36
CA TRP A 17 26.79 -8.24 10.44
C TRP A 17 26.14 -9.46 11.06
N PHE A 18 26.91 -10.23 11.85
CA PHE A 18 26.37 -11.45 12.46
C PHE A 18 25.37 -11.17 13.57
N PRO A 19 25.61 -10.28 14.56
CA PRO A 19 24.60 -9.89 15.51
C PRO A 19 23.33 -9.32 14.88
N GLU A 20 23.45 -8.50 13.84
CA GLU A 20 22.29 -7.96 13.12
C GLU A 20 21.50 -9.05 12.43
N LEU A 21 22.17 -9.98 11.75
CA LEU A 21 21.51 -11.11 11.11
C LEU A 21 20.79 -11.97 12.15
N VAL A 22 21.42 -12.26 13.28
CA VAL A 22 20.80 -13.01 14.39
C VAL A 22 19.56 -12.28 14.92
N VAL A 23 19.65 -10.97 15.14
CA VAL A 23 18.51 -10.16 15.60
C VAL A 23 17.37 -10.21 14.56
N LEU A 24 17.66 -9.99 13.27
CA LEU A 24 16.64 -10.04 12.22
C LEU A 24 15.97 -11.41 12.13
N LEU A 25 16.76 -12.49 12.16
CA LEU A 25 16.22 -13.85 12.15
C LEU A 25 15.41 -14.17 13.42
N SER A 26 15.89 -13.74 14.59
CA SER A 26 15.17 -13.95 15.86
C SER A 26 13.83 -13.24 15.86
N ILE A 27 13.78 -11.98 15.39
CA ILE A 27 12.52 -11.22 15.27
C ILE A 27 11.61 -11.89 14.22
N ALA A 28 12.15 -12.36 13.08
CA ALA A 28 11.37 -13.03 12.05
C ALA A 28 10.73 -14.33 12.59
N VAL A 29 11.50 -15.15 13.31
CA VAL A 29 10.99 -16.38 13.94
C VAL A 29 9.94 -16.03 15.00
N ALA A 30 10.24 -15.10 15.90
CA ALA A 30 9.32 -14.67 16.94
C ALA A 30 8.01 -14.11 16.37
N ALA A 31 8.09 -13.26 15.34
CA ALA A 31 6.91 -12.73 14.66
C ALA A 31 6.10 -13.84 13.98
N THR A 32 6.77 -14.76 13.29
CA THR A 32 6.08 -15.91 12.65
C THR A 32 5.32 -16.73 13.68
N VAL A 33 5.99 -17.14 14.76
CA VAL A 33 5.36 -17.94 15.83
C VAL A 33 4.21 -17.17 16.48
N LEU A 34 4.46 -15.91 16.87
CA LEU A 34 3.46 -15.07 17.54
C LEU A 34 2.19 -14.91 16.71
N PHE A 35 2.31 -14.49 15.46
CA PHE A 35 1.15 -14.21 14.61
C PHE A 35 0.49 -15.48 14.04
N SER A 36 1.19 -16.60 13.99
CA SER A 36 0.60 -17.89 13.60
C SER A 36 -0.09 -18.61 14.76
N ALA A 37 0.41 -18.44 16.00
CA ALA A 37 -0.13 -19.10 17.17
C ALA A 37 -1.18 -18.28 17.93
N THR A 38 -1.37 -17.01 17.57
CA THR A 38 -2.30 -16.11 18.29
C THR A 38 -3.21 -15.36 17.32
N ASN A 39 -4.33 -14.86 17.87
CA ASN A 39 -5.25 -13.98 17.14
C ASN A 39 -4.85 -12.48 17.24
N LEU A 40 -3.56 -12.18 17.45
CA LEU A 40 -3.09 -10.82 17.73
C LEU A 40 -3.40 -9.85 16.56
N ASP A 41 -3.27 -10.29 15.33
CA ASP A 41 -3.61 -9.50 14.14
C ASP A 41 -5.08 -9.07 14.14
N VAL A 42 -5.96 -10.03 14.36
CA VAL A 42 -7.41 -9.77 14.39
C VAL A 42 -7.77 -8.91 15.62
N ALA A 43 -7.17 -9.19 16.78
CA ALA A 43 -7.40 -8.42 18.01
C ALA A 43 -6.92 -6.96 17.88
N ALA A 44 -5.77 -6.74 17.23
CA ALA A 44 -5.25 -5.41 16.96
C ALA A 44 -6.14 -4.65 15.98
N SER A 45 -6.62 -5.32 14.91
CA SER A 45 -7.50 -4.73 13.91
C SER A 45 -8.88 -4.37 14.48
N ARG A 46 -9.43 -5.20 15.38
CA ARG A 46 -10.71 -4.93 16.07
C ARG A 46 -10.73 -3.62 16.84
N ARG A 47 -9.60 -3.10 17.27
CA ARG A 47 -9.51 -1.79 17.95
C ARG A 47 -9.91 -0.63 17.08
N PHE A 48 -9.81 -0.77 15.78
CA PHE A 48 -10.15 0.25 14.78
C PHE A 48 -11.48 0.00 14.09
N TYR A 49 -11.97 -1.24 14.11
CA TYR A 49 -13.22 -1.65 13.50
C TYR A 49 -14.42 -1.19 14.32
N ARG A 50 -15.39 -0.57 13.66
CA ARG A 50 -16.61 -0.01 14.25
C ARG A 50 -17.81 -0.41 13.41
N PRO A 51 -18.43 -1.58 13.66
CA PRO A 51 -19.54 -2.09 12.85
C PRO A 51 -20.80 -1.22 12.92
N GLU A 52 -20.91 -0.36 13.92
CA GLU A 52 -22.02 0.57 14.14
C GLU A 52 -22.02 1.78 13.20
N PHE A 53 -20.91 2.05 12.50
CA PHE A 53 -20.80 3.16 11.55
C PHE A 53 -20.93 2.66 10.11
N ALA A 54 -21.45 3.49 9.21
CA ALA A 54 -21.51 3.20 7.78
C ALA A 54 -20.11 2.97 7.20
N ASP A 55 -19.16 3.86 7.53
CA ASP A 55 -17.73 3.57 7.35
C ASP A 55 -17.25 2.78 8.58
N GLN A 56 -17.14 1.48 8.44
CA GLN A 56 -16.72 0.58 9.52
C GLN A 56 -15.28 0.82 10.02
N TRP A 57 -14.53 1.70 9.34
CA TRP A 57 -13.15 2.06 9.67
C TRP A 57 -12.95 3.58 9.84
N PRO A 58 -13.79 4.28 10.62
CA PRO A 58 -13.86 5.74 10.67
C PRO A 58 -12.58 6.41 11.21
N VAL A 59 -11.75 5.65 11.95
CA VAL A 59 -10.49 6.16 12.52
C VAL A 59 -9.52 6.59 11.41
N ALA A 60 -9.57 5.97 10.23
CA ALA A 60 -8.75 6.33 9.07
C ALA A 60 -8.96 7.78 8.61
N ASN A 61 -10.19 8.29 8.78
CA ASN A 61 -10.58 9.63 8.34
C ASN A 61 -10.09 10.76 9.26
N GLN A 62 -9.50 10.40 10.41
CA GLN A 62 -8.89 11.41 11.28
C GLN A 62 -7.72 12.10 10.58
N PRO A 63 -7.58 13.44 10.73
CA PRO A 63 -6.59 14.24 10.01
C PRO A 63 -5.16 13.70 10.12
N VAL A 64 -4.79 13.18 11.30
CA VAL A 64 -3.44 12.65 11.55
C VAL A 64 -3.14 11.42 10.67
N TRP A 65 -4.07 10.47 10.57
CA TRP A 65 -3.86 9.26 9.77
C TRP A 65 -3.92 9.54 8.27
N ARG A 66 -4.81 10.44 7.88
CA ARG A 66 -4.87 10.94 6.51
C ARG A 66 -3.57 11.65 6.11
N LEU A 67 -2.98 12.46 7.00
CA LEU A 67 -1.69 13.10 6.76
C LEU A 67 -0.57 12.06 6.52
N PHE A 68 -0.46 11.05 7.39
CA PHE A 68 0.53 9.98 7.21
C PHE A 68 0.33 9.22 5.90
N TYR A 69 -0.90 8.93 5.55
CA TYR A 69 -1.22 8.26 4.28
C TYR A 69 -0.78 9.12 3.08
N LEU A 70 -1.18 10.39 3.04
CA LEU A 70 -0.84 11.33 1.97
C LEU A 70 0.64 11.68 1.89
N SER A 71 1.38 11.57 3.00
CA SER A 71 2.81 11.89 3.04
C SER A 71 3.72 10.79 2.47
N THR A 72 3.22 9.58 2.25
CA THR A 72 4.04 8.43 1.83
C THR A 72 4.85 8.67 0.55
N PRO A 73 4.32 9.27 -0.55
CA PRO A 73 5.11 9.59 -1.73
C PRO A 73 6.25 10.57 -1.43
N TRP A 74 6.00 11.56 -0.58
CA TRP A 74 7.01 12.54 -0.16
C TRP A 74 8.09 11.92 0.71
N ILE A 75 7.71 10.99 1.59
CA ILE A 75 8.64 10.18 2.40
C ILE A 75 9.54 9.36 1.47
N THR A 76 8.97 8.68 0.48
CA THR A 76 9.73 7.90 -0.50
C THR A 76 10.64 8.80 -1.34
N GLY A 77 10.09 9.88 -1.87
CA GLY A 77 10.80 10.83 -2.72
C GLY A 77 11.96 11.52 -2.02
N SER A 78 11.79 11.93 -0.75
CA SER A 78 12.86 12.56 0.02
C SER A 78 14.03 11.61 0.31
N LEU A 79 13.76 10.33 0.59
CA LEU A 79 14.81 9.33 0.77
C LEU A 79 15.56 9.06 -0.55
N ALA A 80 14.84 8.94 -1.65
CA ALA A 80 15.41 8.79 -2.98
C ALA A 80 16.22 10.02 -3.39
N ALA A 81 15.73 11.23 -3.13
CA ALA A 81 16.43 12.48 -3.39
C ALA A 81 17.72 12.60 -2.56
N ALA A 82 17.68 12.22 -1.28
CA ALA A 82 18.88 12.19 -0.43
C ALA A 82 19.93 11.22 -0.98
N GLY A 83 19.52 10.01 -1.37
CA GLY A 83 20.41 9.03 -2.03
C GLY A 83 20.99 9.56 -3.34
N GLY A 84 20.15 10.17 -4.17
CA GLY A 84 20.54 10.82 -5.42
C GLY A 84 21.53 11.96 -5.21
N ALA A 85 21.27 12.84 -4.25
CA ALA A 85 22.16 13.94 -3.90
C ALA A 85 23.53 13.46 -3.43
N LEU A 86 23.57 12.41 -2.59
CA LEU A 86 24.82 11.78 -2.16
C LEU A 86 25.60 11.18 -3.35
N LEU A 87 24.91 10.52 -4.26
CA LEU A 87 25.49 9.89 -5.44
C LEU A 87 26.08 10.97 -6.37
N VAL A 88 25.30 12.00 -6.71
CA VAL A 88 25.73 13.12 -7.56
C VAL A 88 26.88 13.88 -6.92
N ALA A 89 26.77 14.24 -5.63
CA ALA A 89 27.86 14.91 -4.90
C ALA A 89 29.13 14.07 -4.89
N GLY A 90 29.03 12.75 -4.77
CA GLY A 90 30.17 11.83 -4.85
C GLY A 90 30.75 11.67 -6.26
N LEU A 91 29.96 11.89 -7.31
CA LEU A 91 30.43 11.91 -8.70
C LEU A 91 31.14 13.23 -9.02
N VAL A 92 30.56 14.36 -8.61
CA VAL A 92 31.14 15.71 -8.84
C VAL A 92 32.39 15.91 -7.99
N ARG A 93 32.36 15.58 -6.71
CA ARG A 93 33.52 15.66 -5.81
C ARG A 93 34.42 14.46 -6.04
N ARG A 94 35.34 14.57 -7.01
CA ARG A 94 36.26 13.51 -7.47
C ARG A 94 37.01 12.71 -6.37
N ARG A 95 37.05 13.20 -5.13
CA ARG A 95 37.69 12.57 -3.96
C ARG A 95 36.75 11.75 -3.07
N SER A 96 35.43 11.77 -3.26
CA SER A 96 34.50 11.18 -2.30
C SER A 96 33.82 9.89 -2.79
N SER A 97 34.61 8.81 -2.89
CA SER A 97 34.12 7.47 -3.18
C SER A 97 33.06 6.99 -2.16
N ARG A 98 33.17 7.46 -0.90
CA ARG A 98 32.19 7.14 0.16
C ARG A 98 30.79 7.69 -0.13
N LEU A 99 30.70 8.94 -0.61
CA LEU A 99 29.39 9.53 -0.93
C LEU A 99 28.68 8.77 -2.04
N ARG A 100 29.43 8.35 -3.08
CA ARG A 100 28.86 7.50 -4.15
C ARG A 100 28.35 6.18 -3.63
N LEU A 101 29.12 5.55 -2.74
CA LEU A 101 28.77 4.26 -2.16
C LEU A 101 27.51 4.36 -1.28
N TYR A 102 27.42 5.42 -0.45
CA TYR A 102 26.24 5.65 0.39
C TYR A 102 25.03 6.04 -0.44
N GLY A 103 25.17 6.90 -1.45
CA GLY A 103 24.09 7.25 -2.34
C GLY A 103 23.52 6.04 -3.07
N LEU A 104 24.42 5.20 -3.61
CA LEU A 104 24.03 3.94 -4.25
C LEU A 104 23.35 2.97 -3.26
N PHE A 105 23.86 2.88 -2.03
CA PHE A 105 23.26 2.05 -0.98
C PHE A 105 21.84 2.50 -0.65
N VAL A 106 21.60 3.81 -0.47
CA VAL A 106 20.25 4.35 -0.19
C VAL A 106 19.31 4.06 -1.36
N LEU A 107 19.72 4.39 -2.59
CA LEU A 107 18.87 4.20 -3.78
C LEU A 107 18.52 2.72 -4.02
N LEU A 108 19.51 1.84 -3.93
CA LEU A 108 19.27 0.40 -4.08
C LEU A 108 18.41 -0.18 -2.95
N SER A 109 18.54 0.35 -1.73
CA SER A 109 17.69 -0.10 -0.63
C SER A 109 16.21 0.27 -0.84
N VAL A 110 15.94 1.48 -1.38
CA VAL A 110 14.58 1.90 -1.76
C VAL A 110 14.06 1.03 -2.92
N LEU A 111 14.90 0.82 -3.93
CA LEU A 111 14.51 0.06 -5.13
C LEU A 111 14.24 -1.41 -4.80
N VAL A 112 15.16 -2.06 -4.06
CA VAL A 112 15.10 -3.52 -3.81
C VAL A 112 14.11 -3.84 -2.71
N GLY A 113 14.16 -3.18 -1.55
CA GLY A 113 13.28 -3.47 -0.42
C GLY A 113 11.83 -3.13 -0.73
N PRO A 114 11.40 -1.86 -0.60
CA PRO A 114 10.02 -1.45 -0.87
C PRO A 114 9.60 -1.64 -2.32
N GLY A 115 10.46 -1.31 -3.28
CA GLY A 115 10.12 -1.35 -4.70
C GLY A 115 9.93 -2.77 -5.20
N LEU A 116 11.01 -3.53 -5.29
CA LEU A 116 10.99 -4.84 -5.92
C LEU A 116 10.37 -5.92 -5.03
N ILE A 117 10.88 -6.08 -3.79
CA ILE A 117 10.45 -7.21 -2.94
C ILE A 117 9.04 -6.98 -2.43
N VAL A 118 8.78 -5.84 -1.76
CA VAL A 118 7.49 -5.58 -1.12
C VAL A 118 6.39 -5.37 -2.14
N ASN A 119 6.52 -4.40 -3.04
CA ASN A 119 5.45 -4.05 -3.97
C ASN A 119 5.47 -4.88 -5.26
N GLY A 120 6.65 -5.18 -5.83
CA GLY A 120 6.73 -5.89 -7.12
C GLY A 120 6.55 -7.40 -7.01
N LEU A 121 7.08 -8.03 -5.96
CA LEU A 121 7.06 -9.50 -5.85
C LEU A 121 5.99 -10.01 -4.88
N LEU A 122 5.92 -9.46 -3.66
CA LEU A 122 5.09 -10.06 -2.62
C LEU A 122 3.64 -9.59 -2.69
N LYS A 123 3.40 -8.29 -2.82
CA LYS A 123 2.07 -7.70 -2.66
C LYS A 123 1.02 -8.26 -3.64
N ASP A 124 1.39 -8.47 -4.88
CA ASP A 124 0.45 -8.92 -5.91
C ASP A 124 0.37 -10.45 -6.05
N HIS A 125 1.31 -11.18 -5.40
CA HIS A 125 1.39 -12.65 -5.53
C HIS A 125 1.10 -13.40 -4.23
N TRP A 126 1.02 -12.70 -3.08
CA TRP A 126 0.82 -13.35 -1.79
C TRP A 126 -0.63 -13.72 -1.52
N GLY A 127 -1.55 -12.88 -1.99
CA GLY A 127 -2.98 -13.14 -1.92
C GLY A 127 -3.63 -12.96 -0.55
N ARG A 128 -2.93 -12.43 0.47
CA ARG A 128 -3.47 -12.29 1.83
C ARG A 128 -4.62 -11.29 1.89
N PRO A 129 -5.82 -11.67 2.43
CA PRO A 129 -6.92 -10.75 2.63
C PRO A 129 -6.54 -9.60 3.55
N ARG A 130 -7.16 -8.43 3.34
CA ARG A 130 -7.03 -7.28 4.25
C ARG A 130 -7.94 -7.45 5.47
N PRO A 131 -7.66 -6.75 6.60
CA PRO A 131 -8.58 -6.76 7.73
C PRO A 131 -10.04 -6.49 7.34
N ARG A 132 -10.29 -5.47 6.51
CA ARG A 132 -11.65 -5.12 6.05
C ARG A 132 -12.32 -6.17 5.16
N GLU A 133 -11.54 -7.07 4.57
CA GLU A 133 -12.02 -8.18 3.76
C GLU A 133 -12.24 -9.47 4.59
N THR A 134 -11.84 -9.45 5.88
CA THR A 134 -11.79 -10.65 6.73
C THR A 134 -13.07 -10.85 7.53
N VAL A 135 -13.49 -12.09 7.69
CA VAL A 135 -14.64 -12.48 8.55
C VAL A 135 -14.47 -11.94 9.96
N GLY A 136 -15.55 -11.35 10.51
CA GLY A 136 -15.54 -10.72 11.83
C GLY A 136 -14.93 -9.31 11.89
N LEU A 137 -14.50 -8.77 10.74
CA LEU A 137 -14.02 -7.39 10.57
C LEU A 137 -14.70 -6.69 9.39
N GLY A 138 -15.90 -7.12 9.02
CA GLY A 138 -16.69 -6.54 7.94
C GLY A 138 -16.57 -7.27 6.59
N GLY A 139 -15.60 -8.15 6.39
CA GLY A 139 -15.37 -8.89 5.16
C GLY A 139 -15.88 -10.35 5.19
N ARG A 140 -15.56 -11.12 4.16
CA ARG A 140 -16.00 -12.53 3.95
C ARG A 140 -14.87 -13.54 3.92
N MET A 141 -13.65 -13.08 3.74
CA MET A 141 -12.50 -13.98 3.56
C MET A 141 -12.01 -14.46 4.92
N GLU A 142 -11.58 -15.70 5.00
CA GLU A 142 -11.00 -16.22 6.23
C GLU A 142 -9.67 -15.54 6.53
N TYR A 143 -9.41 -15.31 7.81
CA TYR A 143 -8.11 -14.78 8.26
C TYR A 143 -7.00 -15.76 7.89
N THR A 144 -5.94 -15.25 7.29
CA THR A 144 -4.74 -16.03 6.96
C THR A 144 -3.54 -15.45 7.72
N PRO A 145 -2.76 -16.28 8.43
CA PRO A 145 -1.51 -15.85 9.05
C PRO A 145 -0.51 -15.27 8.02
N PRO A 146 0.46 -14.42 8.45
CA PRO A 146 1.54 -14.00 7.58
C PRO A 146 2.32 -15.22 7.10
N LEU A 147 3.00 -15.13 5.97
CA LEU A 147 3.83 -16.18 5.36
C LEU A 147 3.07 -17.40 4.79
N LEU A 148 1.76 -17.45 4.84
CA LEU A 148 0.96 -18.42 4.09
C LEU A 148 0.39 -17.72 2.85
N PRO A 149 0.94 -18.00 1.64
CA PRO A 149 0.35 -17.51 0.42
C PRO A 149 -1.01 -18.16 0.22
N THR A 150 -1.99 -17.36 -0.19
CA THR A 150 -3.32 -17.84 -0.53
C THR A 150 -3.53 -17.70 -2.04
N GLY A 151 -4.38 -18.51 -2.64
CA GLY A 151 -4.77 -18.33 -4.03
C GLY A 151 -5.74 -17.14 -4.25
N SER A 152 -5.99 -16.32 -3.23
CA SER A 152 -6.90 -15.19 -3.31
C SER A 152 -6.21 -13.93 -3.84
N HIS A 153 -6.99 -12.93 -4.23
CA HIS A 153 -6.49 -11.66 -4.77
C HIS A 153 -6.22 -10.59 -3.70
N GLY A 154 -6.18 -10.97 -2.42
CA GLY A 154 -5.91 -10.07 -1.32
C GLY A 154 -4.52 -9.41 -1.42
N LYS A 155 -4.41 -8.12 -1.07
CA LYS A 155 -3.18 -7.31 -1.18
C LYS A 155 -2.72 -6.77 0.18
N SER A 156 -2.96 -7.54 1.27
CA SER A 156 -2.58 -7.12 2.62
C SER A 156 -1.08 -7.27 2.88
N PHE A 157 -0.48 -8.37 2.47
CA PHE A 157 0.91 -8.69 2.82
C PHE A 157 1.89 -8.40 1.69
N PRO A 158 3.01 -7.75 2.00
CA PRO A 158 3.30 -6.93 3.18
C PRO A 158 2.89 -5.46 3.02
N CYS A 159 3.00 -4.64 4.10
CA CYS A 159 2.62 -3.22 4.06
C CYS A 159 3.63 -2.36 3.29
N GLY A 160 3.27 -1.89 2.10
CA GLY A 160 4.14 -1.05 1.26
C GLY A 160 4.46 0.31 1.89
N HIS A 161 3.50 0.98 2.53
CA HIS A 161 3.70 2.27 3.21
C HIS A 161 4.69 2.15 4.36
N CYS A 162 4.56 1.08 5.18
CA CYS A 162 5.43 0.84 6.32
C CYS A 162 6.88 0.60 5.88
N SER A 163 7.08 -0.14 4.80
CA SER A 163 8.41 -0.53 4.31
C SER A 163 9.29 0.69 4.00
N VAL A 164 8.70 1.74 3.43
CA VAL A 164 9.41 2.99 3.15
C VAL A 164 9.71 3.77 4.43
N GLY A 165 8.76 3.84 5.36
CA GLY A 165 8.97 4.48 6.66
C GLY A 165 10.13 3.84 7.43
N TYR A 166 10.18 2.52 7.48
CA TYR A 166 11.25 1.78 8.14
C TYR A 166 12.63 2.02 7.50
N LEU A 167 12.70 2.31 6.20
CA LEU A 167 13.98 2.59 5.54
C LEU A 167 14.66 3.88 6.03
N TYR A 168 13.99 4.76 6.75
CA TYR A 168 14.67 5.89 7.41
C TYR A 168 15.69 5.44 8.47
N ALA A 169 15.65 4.19 8.88
CA ALA A 169 16.70 3.56 9.68
C ALA A 169 18.03 3.34 8.93
N ILE A 170 18.09 3.61 7.62
CA ILE A 170 19.26 3.32 6.78
C ILE A 170 20.53 4.02 7.27
N GLY A 171 20.42 5.16 7.94
CA GLY A 171 21.53 5.86 8.58
C GLY A 171 22.19 5.06 9.70
N TRP A 172 21.52 4.04 10.27
CA TRP A 172 22.14 3.10 11.21
C TRP A 172 23.39 2.46 10.59
N TRP A 173 23.30 1.94 9.38
CA TRP A 173 24.44 1.34 8.71
C TRP A 173 25.54 2.35 8.34
N ILE A 174 25.13 3.56 7.91
CA ILE A 174 26.05 4.60 7.43
C ILE A 174 26.83 5.25 8.58
N TRP A 175 26.17 5.51 9.73
CA TRP A 175 26.74 6.38 10.78
C TRP A 175 27.21 5.65 12.02
N ARG A 176 26.83 4.40 12.28
CA ARG A 176 27.11 3.70 13.54
C ARG A 176 28.60 3.58 13.93
N ARG A 177 29.49 3.57 12.93
CA ARG A 177 30.95 3.50 13.18
C ARG A 177 31.53 4.83 13.68
N ASN A 178 31.06 5.94 13.13
CA ASN A 178 31.65 7.25 13.34
C ASN A 178 30.77 8.25 14.08
N ARG A 179 29.45 8.05 14.05
CA ARG A 179 28.44 8.95 14.63
C ARG A 179 27.29 8.15 15.26
N PRO A 180 27.53 7.39 16.36
CA PRO A 180 26.55 6.46 16.90
C PRO A 180 25.23 7.12 17.34
N ARG A 181 25.28 8.39 17.79
CA ARG A 181 24.06 9.15 18.14
C ARG A 181 23.16 9.38 16.91
N TRP A 182 23.74 9.73 15.77
CA TRP A 182 23.00 9.90 14.51
C TRP A 182 22.46 8.56 13.97
N ALA A 183 23.24 7.51 14.14
CA ALA A 183 22.78 6.16 13.80
C ALA A 183 21.57 5.75 14.64
N ALA A 184 21.63 5.94 15.95
CA ALA A 184 20.50 5.64 16.85
C ALA A 184 19.28 6.52 16.53
N ALA A 185 19.47 7.81 16.25
CA ALA A 185 18.40 8.72 15.82
C ALA A 185 17.75 8.25 14.52
N SER A 186 18.55 7.86 13.51
CA SER A 186 18.02 7.32 12.24
C SER A 186 17.24 6.03 12.46
N LEU A 187 17.74 5.12 13.29
CA LEU A 187 17.04 3.88 13.64
C LEU A 187 15.69 4.19 14.32
N GLY A 188 15.72 5.06 15.33
CA GLY A 188 14.51 5.49 16.03
C GLY A 188 13.50 6.17 15.12
N THR A 189 13.95 7.06 14.21
CA THR A 189 13.10 7.71 13.21
C THR A 189 12.47 6.68 12.28
N GLY A 190 13.24 5.73 11.76
CA GLY A 190 12.71 4.69 10.89
C GLY A 190 11.69 3.80 11.58
N LEU A 191 11.98 3.38 12.81
CA LEU A 191 11.04 2.58 13.60
C LEU A 191 9.76 3.37 13.90
N ALA A 192 9.86 4.62 14.34
CA ALA A 192 8.70 5.47 14.62
C ALA A 192 7.86 5.72 13.36
N LEU A 193 8.49 6.14 12.27
CA LEU A 193 7.79 6.48 11.03
C LEU A 193 7.14 5.26 10.41
N GLY A 194 7.85 4.12 10.32
CA GLY A 194 7.28 2.87 9.79
C GLY A 194 6.11 2.37 10.62
N THR A 195 6.20 2.48 11.96
CA THR A 195 5.12 2.09 12.87
C THR A 195 3.91 3.03 12.76
N LEU A 196 4.12 4.35 12.70
CA LEU A 196 3.03 5.33 12.55
C LEU A 196 2.28 5.13 11.22
N LEU A 197 3.02 4.92 10.12
CA LEU A 197 2.42 4.55 8.85
C LEU A 197 1.65 3.23 8.95
N GLY A 198 2.19 2.25 9.70
CA GLY A 198 1.52 0.97 9.98
C GLY A 198 0.21 1.13 10.72
N VAL A 199 0.21 1.91 11.81
CA VAL A 199 -1.00 2.19 12.59
C VAL A 199 -2.05 2.88 11.71
N GLY A 200 -1.66 3.87 10.89
CA GLY A 200 -2.58 4.52 9.97
C GLY A 200 -3.20 3.54 8.96
N ARG A 201 -2.43 2.56 8.47
CA ARG A 201 -2.94 1.53 7.56
C ARG A 201 -3.82 0.50 8.25
N MET A 202 -3.52 0.18 9.52
CA MET A 202 -4.39 -0.66 10.36
C MET A 202 -5.72 0.05 10.65
N ALA A 203 -5.66 1.35 10.94
CA ALA A 203 -6.85 2.18 11.18
C ALA A 203 -7.80 2.21 9.97
N ALA A 204 -7.27 2.07 8.76
CA ALA A 204 -8.03 1.97 7.51
C ALA A 204 -8.47 0.54 7.15
N GLY A 205 -8.23 -0.45 8.01
CA GLY A 205 -8.50 -1.85 7.68
C GLY A 205 -7.70 -2.39 6.50
N GLY A 206 -6.64 -1.68 6.08
CA GLY A 206 -5.85 -2.03 4.90
C GLY A 206 -4.75 -3.06 5.15
N HIS A 207 -4.25 -3.16 6.38
CA HIS A 207 -3.15 -4.05 6.76
C HIS A 207 -3.29 -4.57 8.18
N PHE A 208 -2.81 -5.78 8.42
CA PHE A 208 -2.65 -6.34 9.77
C PHE A 208 -1.37 -5.82 10.44
N LEU A 209 -1.27 -6.00 11.75
CA LEU A 209 -0.07 -5.66 12.52
C LEU A 209 1.15 -6.42 12.00
N SER A 210 0.99 -7.71 11.72
CA SER A 210 2.05 -8.55 11.15
C SER A 210 2.55 -8.06 9.79
N ASP A 211 1.69 -7.49 8.93
CA ASP A 211 2.10 -6.93 7.63
C ASP A 211 3.08 -5.77 7.82
N ALA A 212 2.86 -4.94 8.86
CA ALA A 212 3.76 -3.84 9.19
C ALA A 212 5.10 -4.35 9.74
N VAL A 213 5.08 -5.33 10.65
CA VAL A 213 6.29 -5.95 11.20
C VAL A 213 7.13 -6.60 10.09
N TRP A 214 6.50 -7.38 9.22
CA TRP A 214 7.18 -8.02 8.10
C TRP A 214 7.70 -7.03 7.06
N ALA A 215 7.01 -5.91 6.83
CA ALA A 215 7.50 -4.84 5.96
C ALA A 215 8.81 -4.25 6.49
N GLY A 216 8.93 -4.06 7.80
CA GLY A 216 10.17 -3.65 8.46
C GLY A 216 11.28 -4.70 8.31
N LEU A 217 10.98 -5.96 8.62
CA LEU A 217 11.94 -7.06 8.52
C LEU A 217 12.48 -7.23 7.08
N ILE A 218 11.60 -7.18 6.08
CA ILE A 218 12.00 -7.28 4.67
C ILE A 218 12.89 -6.10 4.28
N SER A 219 12.51 -4.87 4.66
CA SER A 219 13.28 -3.66 4.34
C SER A 219 14.66 -3.67 5.00
N PHE A 220 14.74 -4.06 6.27
CA PHE A 220 16.00 -4.18 6.99
C PHE A 220 16.87 -5.31 6.46
N SER A 221 16.27 -6.46 6.12
CA SER A 221 17.00 -7.58 5.53
C SER A 221 17.57 -7.23 4.16
N ALA A 222 16.79 -6.55 3.31
CA ALA A 222 17.27 -6.07 2.02
C ALA A 222 18.44 -5.07 2.19
N ALA A 223 18.32 -4.10 3.10
CA ALA A 223 19.39 -3.15 3.41
C ALA A 223 20.64 -3.87 3.97
N HIS A 224 20.46 -4.84 4.87
CA HIS A 224 21.55 -5.64 5.43
C HIS A 224 22.30 -6.40 4.32
N VAL A 225 21.58 -7.10 3.46
CA VAL A 225 22.16 -7.85 2.34
C VAL A 225 22.91 -6.91 1.38
N LEU A 226 22.30 -5.79 1.02
CA LEU A 226 22.93 -4.80 0.15
C LEU A 226 24.19 -4.20 0.79
N TYR A 227 24.15 -3.87 2.08
CA TYR A 227 25.26 -3.26 2.80
C TYR A 227 26.47 -4.18 2.90
N TYR A 228 26.24 -5.44 3.30
CA TYR A 228 27.33 -6.36 3.58
C TYR A 228 27.77 -7.21 2.37
N TYR A 229 26.84 -7.65 1.55
CA TYR A 229 27.11 -8.61 0.47
C TYR A 229 27.06 -7.96 -0.91
N GLY A 230 26.03 -7.20 -1.21
CA GLY A 230 25.90 -6.58 -2.53
C GLY A 230 26.95 -5.49 -2.78
N LEU A 231 26.94 -4.47 -1.96
CA LEU A 231 27.86 -3.34 -2.09
C LEU A 231 29.16 -3.49 -1.29
N ARG A 232 29.22 -4.40 -0.35
CA ARG A 232 30.37 -4.65 0.53
C ARG A 232 30.89 -3.34 1.15
N VAL A 233 29.95 -2.51 1.66
CA VAL A 233 30.25 -1.15 2.13
C VAL A 233 31.40 -1.11 3.14
N PRO A 234 31.42 -1.96 4.21
CA PRO A 234 32.51 -1.92 5.20
C PRO A 234 33.89 -2.18 4.59
N ALA A 235 34.00 -3.17 3.70
CA ALA A 235 35.27 -3.50 3.07
C ALA A 235 35.80 -2.35 2.16
N ARG A 236 34.87 -1.68 1.46
CA ARG A 236 35.20 -0.53 0.62
C ARG A 236 35.55 0.71 1.46
N GLU A 237 34.85 0.92 2.59
CA GLU A 237 35.22 2.02 3.52
C GLU A 237 36.64 1.84 4.08
N ASP A 238 37.01 0.64 4.50
CA ASP A 238 38.30 0.34 5.05
C ASP A 238 39.42 0.52 3.99
N SER A 239 39.11 0.24 2.72
CA SER A 239 40.05 0.50 1.61
C SER A 239 40.25 2.00 1.26
N TYR A 240 39.35 2.89 1.73
CA TYR A 240 39.44 4.33 1.56
C TYR A 240 40.17 5.03 2.70
N SER A 241 40.66 4.31 3.72
CA SER A 241 41.50 4.87 4.79
C SER A 241 42.86 5.30 4.23
N PRO A 242 43.37 6.49 4.59
CA PRO A 242 44.59 7.01 3.99
C PRO A 242 45.80 6.26 4.52
N ALA A 243 46.20 5.17 3.89
CA ALA A 243 47.59 4.83 3.84
C ALA A 243 48.26 5.72 2.77
N PRO A 244 49.51 6.21 2.96
CA PRO A 244 50.20 6.95 1.92
C PRO A 244 50.58 5.98 0.78
N VAL A 245 49.68 5.84 -0.17
CA VAL A 245 49.89 5.06 -1.38
C VAL A 245 50.31 6.01 -2.49
N PRO A 246 51.37 5.69 -3.28
CA PRO A 246 51.78 6.47 -4.46
C PRO A 246 50.56 6.71 -5.34
N VAL A 247 50.48 7.92 -5.93
CA VAL A 247 49.38 8.40 -6.77
C VAL A 247 49.22 7.47 -7.98
N GLN A 248 48.60 6.33 -7.76
CA GLN A 248 48.07 5.53 -8.85
C GLN A 248 46.94 6.34 -9.49
N ARG A 249 47.08 6.71 -10.77
CA ARG A 249 46.05 7.38 -11.57
C ARG A 249 44.72 6.64 -11.36
N ARG A 250 43.89 7.15 -10.44
CA ARG A 250 42.56 6.63 -10.23
C ARG A 250 41.78 6.80 -11.53
N ARG A 251 41.43 5.70 -12.16
CA ARG A 251 40.56 5.69 -13.36
C ARG A 251 39.29 6.51 -13.06
N HIS A 252 39.03 7.47 -13.88
CA HIS A 252 37.74 8.21 -13.85
C HIS A 252 36.62 7.20 -13.98
N PRO A 253 35.46 7.38 -13.27
CA PRO A 253 34.30 6.60 -13.61
C PRO A 253 34.01 6.82 -15.10
N GLY A 254 33.98 5.76 -15.87
CA GLY A 254 33.68 5.84 -17.29
C GLY A 254 32.33 6.51 -17.52
N ALA A 255 32.14 7.14 -18.66
CA ALA A 255 30.87 7.76 -19.04
C ALA A 255 29.67 6.81 -18.80
N LEU A 256 29.87 5.52 -19.03
CA LEU A 256 28.86 4.47 -18.76
C LEU A 256 28.48 4.37 -17.28
N THR A 257 29.44 4.49 -16.34
CA THR A 257 29.15 4.44 -14.89
C THR A 257 28.36 5.68 -14.44
N VAL A 258 28.69 6.86 -14.99
CA VAL A 258 27.95 8.09 -14.71
C VAL A 258 26.54 7.99 -15.31
N ALA A 259 26.42 7.53 -16.54
CA ALA A 259 25.14 7.33 -17.21
C ALA A 259 24.25 6.32 -16.44
N ALA A 260 24.80 5.16 -16.03
CA ALA A 260 24.09 4.18 -15.22
C ALA A 260 23.62 4.75 -13.87
N ALA A 261 24.43 5.58 -13.21
CA ALA A 261 24.05 6.24 -11.97
C ALA A 261 22.92 7.27 -12.20
N VAL A 262 22.99 8.05 -13.27
CA VAL A 262 21.93 9.01 -13.63
C VAL A 262 20.64 8.28 -13.97
N VAL A 263 20.71 7.19 -14.73
CA VAL A 263 19.54 6.35 -15.06
C VAL A 263 18.93 5.74 -13.79
N LEU A 264 19.74 5.23 -12.86
CA LEU A 264 19.25 4.69 -11.60
C LEU A 264 18.55 5.76 -10.76
N VAL A 265 19.15 6.97 -10.64
CA VAL A 265 18.52 8.09 -9.91
C VAL A 265 17.21 8.49 -10.60
N ALA A 266 17.22 8.61 -11.91
CA ALA A 266 16.03 8.94 -12.69
C ALA A 266 14.96 7.85 -12.56
N ALA A 267 15.34 6.57 -12.56
CA ALA A 267 14.40 5.45 -12.39
C ALA A 267 13.77 5.44 -10.98
N VAL A 268 14.56 5.70 -9.92
CA VAL A 268 14.04 5.73 -8.54
C VAL A 268 13.18 6.97 -8.28
N ILE A 269 13.63 8.15 -8.73
CA ILE A 269 12.84 9.38 -8.61
C ILE A 269 11.63 9.30 -9.55
N GLY A 270 11.83 8.88 -10.79
CA GLY A 270 10.78 8.71 -11.78
C GLY A 270 9.74 7.68 -11.32
N GLY A 271 10.16 6.52 -10.80
CA GLY A 271 9.26 5.52 -10.23
C GLY A 271 8.48 6.06 -9.04
N GLY A 272 9.11 6.85 -8.16
CA GLY A 272 8.43 7.50 -7.02
C GLY A 272 7.44 8.59 -7.45
N VAL A 273 7.76 9.34 -8.52
CA VAL A 273 6.88 10.37 -9.10
C VAL A 273 5.81 9.74 -9.98
N LEU A 274 6.15 8.68 -10.73
CA LEU A 274 5.23 7.96 -11.62
C LEU A 274 4.23 7.10 -10.85
N ALA A 275 4.59 6.56 -9.69
CA ALA A 275 3.68 5.99 -8.72
C ALA A 275 2.99 7.11 -7.92
N SER A 276 2.56 8.17 -8.62
CA SER A 276 1.97 9.34 -7.99
C SER A 276 0.55 9.04 -7.51
N TRP A 277 0.17 9.75 -6.47
CA TRP A 277 -1.18 9.81 -5.96
C TRP A 277 -2.17 10.12 -7.09
N ARG A 278 -3.19 9.28 -7.22
CA ARG A 278 -4.31 9.49 -8.13
C ARG A 278 -5.56 9.71 -7.31
N TYR A 279 -6.29 10.72 -7.70
CA TYR A 279 -7.60 11.06 -7.18
C TYR A 279 -8.58 11.09 -8.34
N ALA A 280 -9.71 10.45 -8.17
CA ALA A 280 -10.84 10.58 -9.09
C ALA A 280 -12.11 10.78 -8.28
N ASP A 281 -12.90 11.74 -8.67
CA ASP A 281 -14.24 11.98 -8.14
C ASP A 281 -15.22 11.08 -8.91
N LEU A 282 -15.93 10.23 -8.19
CA LEU A 282 -16.98 9.35 -8.73
C LEU A 282 -18.35 10.04 -8.73
N THR A 283 -18.44 11.29 -8.31
CA THR A 283 -19.72 11.99 -8.20
C THR A 283 -20.38 12.13 -9.57
N ALA A 284 -21.51 11.51 -9.73
CA ALA A 284 -22.32 11.56 -10.94
C ALA A 284 -23.80 11.58 -10.58
N ARG A 285 -24.53 12.54 -11.14
CA ARG A 285 -25.96 12.73 -10.91
C ARG A 285 -26.73 12.55 -12.21
N VAL A 286 -27.83 11.83 -12.15
CA VAL A 286 -28.75 11.67 -13.29
C VAL A 286 -30.15 12.08 -12.88
N PRO A 287 -30.61 13.27 -13.27
CA PRO A 287 -31.99 13.67 -13.06
C PRO A 287 -32.95 12.78 -13.88
N PHE A 288 -33.99 12.25 -13.29
CA PHE A 288 -34.98 11.42 -14.01
C PHE A 288 -35.59 12.16 -15.21
N ARG A 289 -35.73 13.48 -15.12
CA ARG A 289 -36.25 14.31 -16.22
C ARG A 289 -35.35 14.31 -17.46
N SER A 290 -34.08 13.96 -17.32
CA SER A 290 -33.12 13.89 -18.45
C SER A 290 -33.14 12.52 -19.14
N LEU A 291 -33.80 11.53 -18.57
CA LEU A 291 -33.86 10.19 -19.14
C LEU A 291 -35.06 10.05 -20.09
N PRO A 292 -34.91 9.32 -21.22
CA PRO A 292 -36.01 9.08 -22.16
C PRO A 292 -37.19 8.31 -21.55
N LYS A 293 -36.88 7.42 -20.60
CA LYS A 293 -37.83 6.60 -19.86
C LYS A 293 -37.38 6.44 -18.42
N THR A 294 -38.30 6.21 -17.49
CA THR A 294 -37.98 5.87 -16.11
C THR A 294 -37.28 4.52 -16.07
N PRO A 295 -36.06 4.42 -15.51
CA PRO A 295 -35.34 3.17 -15.43
C PRO A 295 -36.07 2.20 -14.50
N GLN A 296 -36.16 0.94 -14.90
CA GLN A 296 -36.71 -0.16 -14.09
C GLN A 296 -35.59 -1.05 -13.55
N ILE A 297 -34.43 -1.02 -14.19
CA ILE A 297 -33.22 -1.72 -13.76
C ILE A 297 -32.12 -0.70 -13.54
N VAL A 298 -31.40 -0.84 -12.44
CA VAL A 298 -30.14 -0.16 -12.20
C VAL A 298 -29.05 -1.21 -12.15
N GLU A 299 -28.06 -1.11 -13.03
CA GLU A 299 -26.90 -1.98 -13.09
C GLU A 299 -25.65 -1.19 -12.71
N VAL A 300 -24.91 -1.68 -11.74
CA VAL A 300 -23.65 -1.10 -11.26
C VAL A 300 -22.53 -2.10 -11.53
N VAL A 301 -21.54 -1.68 -12.30
CA VAL A 301 -20.37 -2.49 -12.63
C VAL A 301 -19.10 -1.75 -12.21
N ALA A 302 -18.36 -2.35 -11.30
CA ALA A 302 -17.11 -1.80 -10.79
C ALA A 302 -16.10 -2.93 -10.55
N ASP A 303 -14.85 -2.77 -10.98
CA ASP A 303 -13.88 -3.86 -10.88
C ASP A 303 -13.26 -3.97 -9.47
N THR A 304 -12.84 -2.87 -8.86
CA THR A 304 -12.05 -2.90 -7.60
C THR A 304 -12.59 -2.02 -6.48
N LEU A 305 -13.88 -1.67 -6.52
CA LEU A 305 -14.51 -0.75 -5.59
C LEU A 305 -15.47 -1.45 -4.64
N ASP A 306 -15.52 -0.95 -3.40
CA ASP A 306 -16.65 -1.21 -2.53
C ASP A 306 -17.86 -0.42 -3.02
N VAL A 307 -19.02 -1.07 -3.09
CA VAL A 307 -20.28 -0.45 -3.56
C VAL A 307 -21.30 -0.45 -2.43
N GLU A 308 -21.76 0.74 -2.06
CA GLU A 308 -22.82 0.96 -1.08
C GLU A 308 -24.07 1.48 -1.80
N ILE A 309 -25.16 0.73 -1.74
CA ILE A 309 -26.45 1.12 -2.28
C ILE A 309 -27.31 1.65 -1.13
N HIS A 310 -27.62 2.94 -1.16
CA HIS A 310 -28.47 3.59 -0.19
C HIS A 310 -29.89 3.71 -0.74
N LEU A 311 -30.84 2.98 -0.15
CA LEU A 311 -32.25 3.04 -0.51
C LEU A 311 -32.87 4.25 0.19
N ILE A 312 -33.37 5.22 -0.59
CA ILE A 312 -33.93 6.46 -0.07
C ILE A 312 -35.45 6.52 -0.27
N ARG A 313 -36.11 7.23 0.65
CA ARG A 313 -37.55 7.49 0.58
C ARG A 313 -37.85 8.51 -0.50
N GLU A 314 -38.90 8.24 -1.32
CA GLU A 314 -39.40 9.18 -2.34
C GLU A 314 -39.94 10.49 -1.71
N PRO A 315 -39.92 11.61 -2.48
CA PRO A 315 -39.63 11.70 -3.91
C PRO A 315 -38.18 12.06 -4.18
N ALA A 316 -37.42 11.15 -4.80
CA ALA A 316 -36.12 11.49 -5.37
C ALA A 316 -36.32 11.92 -6.83
N THR A 317 -35.73 13.03 -7.20
CA THR A 317 -35.79 13.58 -8.57
C THR A 317 -34.60 13.13 -9.41
N GLU A 318 -33.62 12.49 -8.79
CA GLU A 318 -32.39 12.06 -9.42
C GLU A 318 -31.79 10.82 -8.74
N ILE A 319 -30.95 10.10 -9.47
CA ILE A 319 -30.05 9.09 -8.93
C ILE A 319 -28.70 9.74 -8.76
N GLU A 320 -28.13 9.62 -7.58
CA GLU A 320 -26.84 10.18 -7.23
C GLU A 320 -25.85 9.06 -6.90
N CYS A 321 -24.70 9.09 -7.54
CA CYS A 321 -23.52 8.38 -7.09
C CYS A 321 -22.54 9.39 -6.50
N THR A 322 -22.04 9.10 -5.32
CA THR A 322 -20.98 9.89 -4.67
C THR A 322 -19.87 8.95 -4.26
N GLY A 323 -18.64 9.41 -4.36
CA GLY A 323 -17.49 8.64 -3.91
C GLY A 323 -16.19 9.23 -4.39
N ASP A 324 -15.15 8.88 -3.68
CA ASP A 324 -13.79 9.30 -4.00
C ASP A 324 -12.94 8.06 -4.24
N VAL A 325 -12.14 8.08 -5.29
CA VAL A 325 -11.10 7.09 -5.54
C VAL A 325 -9.76 7.66 -5.13
N HIS A 326 -9.08 6.93 -4.29
CA HIS A 326 -7.72 7.25 -3.89
C HIS A 326 -6.80 6.09 -4.24
N GLY A 327 -5.67 6.38 -4.90
CA GLY A 327 -4.76 5.31 -5.29
C GLY A 327 -3.40 5.80 -5.73
N PHE A 328 -2.54 4.84 -6.05
CA PHE A 328 -1.25 5.08 -6.68
C PHE A 328 -1.25 4.44 -8.05
N GLY A 329 -0.93 5.22 -9.07
CA GLY A 329 -0.87 4.75 -10.44
C GLY A 329 0.10 5.56 -11.29
N LEU A 330 0.31 5.11 -12.53
CA LEU A 330 1.10 5.82 -13.51
C LEU A 330 0.36 7.09 -13.97
N PRO A 331 1.05 8.12 -14.49
CA PRO A 331 0.42 9.33 -15.02
C PRO A 331 -0.58 9.07 -16.17
N THR A 332 -0.43 7.94 -16.84
CA THR A 332 -1.31 7.49 -17.95
C THR A 332 -2.55 6.74 -17.48
N ASP A 333 -2.60 6.40 -16.19
CA ASP A 333 -3.70 5.65 -15.63
C ASP A 333 -4.89 6.57 -15.40
N ASP A 334 -6.07 6.10 -15.75
CA ASP A 334 -7.31 6.86 -15.73
C ASP A 334 -8.44 6.02 -15.15
N ILE A 335 -9.28 6.64 -14.34
CA ILE A 335 -10.50 6.03 -13.82
C ILE A 335 -11.66 6.84 -14.36
N ARG A 336 -12.53 6.17 -15.09
CA ARG A 336 -13.73 6.78 -15.68
C ARG A 336 -14.95 6.17 -15.06
N ALA A 337 -15.78 7.02 -14.52
CA ALA A 337 -17.06 6.63 -13.99
C ALA A 337 -18.17 7.44 -14.67
N GLY A 338 -19.29 6.80 -14.91
CA GLY A 338 -20.42 7.49 -15.51
C GLY A 338 -21.65 6.62 -15.68
N TRP A 339 -22.77 7.33 -15.85
CA TRP A 339 -24.06 6.73 -16.14
C TRP A 339 -24.28 6.62 -17.64
N THR A 340 -24.80 5.48 -18.06
CA THR A 340 -25.31 5.26 -19.43
C THR A 340 -26.71 4.72 -19.36
N PHE A 341 -27.62 5.28 -20.19
CA PHE A 341 -28.99 4.76 -20.29
C PHE A 341 -29.08 3.84 -21.52
N GLU A 342 -29.60 2.65 -21.32
CA GLU A 342 -29.81 1.67 -22.37
C GLU A 342 -31.31 1.37 -22.50
N ASP A 343 -31.87 1.71 -23.67
CA ASP A 343 -33.25 1.42 -24.01
C ASP A 343 -33.36 -0.02 -24.55
N ARG A 344 -33.06 -0.98 -23.68
CA ARG A 344 -33.29 -2.41 -23.92
C ARG A 344 -34.79 -2.74 -23.75
N PRO A 345 -35.20 -4.02 -23.92
CA PRO A 345 -36.62 -4.40 -23.62
C PRO A 345 -37.10 -3.88 -22.28
N ILE A 346 -36.23 -3.76 -21.29
CA ILE A 346 -36.46 -3.11 -20.02
C ILE A 346 -35.52 -1.95 -19.86
N PRO A 347 -36.01 -0.69 -19.66
CA PRO A 347 -35.17 0.49 -19.50
C PRO A 347 -34.18 0.30 -18.35
N THR A 348 -32.89 0.34 -18.69
CA THR A 348 -31.78 0.06 -17.76
C THR A 348 -30.87 1.28 -17.67
N LEU A 349 -30.55 1.67 -16.44
CA LEU A 349 -29.54 2.69 -16.15
C LEU A 349 -28.28 1.99 -15.62
N CYS A 350 -27.20 2.11 -16.37
CA CYS A 350 -25.93 1.47 -16.02
C CYS A 350 -24.95 2.50 -15.48
N TYR A 351 -24.42 2.27 -14.28
CA TYR A 351 -23.26 2.97 -13.75
C TYR A 351 -22.02 2.08 -13.92
N ARG A 352 -21.07 2.57 -14.67
CA ARG A 352 -19.86 1.80 -14.92
C ARG A 352 -18.64 2.58 -14.45
N VAL A 353 -17.82 1.92 -13.63
CA VAL A 353 -16.49 2.39 -13.28
C VAL A 353 -15.48 1.54 -14.04
N ALA A 354 -14.79 2.17 -14.98
CA ALA A 354 -13.76 1.52 -15.78
C ALA A 354 -12.40 2.04 -15.40
N GLU A 355 -11.51 1.14 -15.07
CA GLU A 355 -10.11 1.40 -14.76
C GLU A 355 -9.27 1.17 -16.00
N LYS A 356 -8.43 2.14 -16.34
CA LYS A 356 -7.46 2.02 -17.42
C LYS A 356 -6.08 2.32 -16.89
N GLY A 357 -5.22 1.29 -16.87
CA GLY A 357 -3.85 1.47 -16.46
C GLY A 357 -3.39 0.42 -15.45
N TRP A 358 -2.25 0.69 -14.82
CA TRP A 358 -1.60 -0.20 -13.89
C TRP A 358 -1.56 0.43 -12.50
N TYR A 359 -2.62 0.23 -11.73
CA TYR A 359 -2.72 0.76 -10.38
C TYR A 359 -2.00 -0.16 -9.39
N LEU A 360 -1.09 0.42 -8.61
CA LEU A 360 -0.43 -0.28 -7.50
C LEU A 360 -1.36 -0.45 -6.30
N TYR A 361 -2.35 0.43 -6.17
CA TYR A 361 -3.30 0.44 -5.07
C TYR A 361 -4.47 1.35 -5.40
N ILE A 362 -5.68 0.85 -5.21
CA ILE A 362 -6.92 1.65 -5.24
C ILE A 362 -7.66 1.43 -3.92
N ASP A 363 -8.14 2.50 -3.36
CA ASP A 363 -9.05 2.54 -2.21
C ASP A 363 -10.22 3.44 -2.59
N ALA A 364 -11.40 2.86 -2.73
CA ALA A 364 -12.57 3.60 -3.19
C ALA A 364 -13.88 2.97 -2.72
N VAL A 365 -14.84 3.82 -2.45
CA VAL A 365 -16.23 3.43 -2.15
C VAL A 365 -17.15 4.23 -3.05
N ALA A 366 -17.97 3.54 -3.84
CA ALA A 366 -19.05 4.15 -4.60
C ALA A 366 -20.37 4.07 -3.80
N ARG A 367 -20.90 5.21 -3.40
CA ARG A 367 -22.17 5.32 -2.69
C ARG A 367 -23.25 5.76 -3.66
N ILE A 368 -24.23 4.91 -3.89
CA ILE A 368 -25.29 5.15 -4.88
C ILE A 368 -26.63 5.26 -4.16
N ARG A 369 -27.27 6.43 -4.25
CA ARG A 369 -28.57 6.69 -3.65
C ARG A 369 -29.67 6.39 -4.66
N LEU A 370 -30.54 5.42 -4.36
CA LEU A 370 -31.58 4.92 -5.24
C LEU A 370 -32.98 5.10 -4.66
N PRO A 371 -33.93 5.69 -5.41
CA PRO A 371 -35.36 5.64 -5.09
C PRO A 371 -35.91 4.27 -5.49
N TRP A 372 -36.05 3.36 -4.53
CA TRP A 372 -36.30 1.95 -4.76
C TRP A 372 -37.67 1.60 -5.35
N ARG A 373 -38.71 2.41 -5.11
CA ARG A 373 -40.09 2.05 -5.51
C ARG A 373 -40.33 1.95 -7.01
N THR A 374 -39.53 2.65 -7.80
CA THR A 374 -39.66 2.63 -9.27
C THR A 374 -38.83 1.52 -9.92
N LEU A 375 -38.00 0.83 -9.14
CA LEU A 375 -37.10 -0.19 -9.65
C LEU A 375 -37.69 -1.59 -9.51
N ARG A 376 -37.46 -2.42 -10.55
CA ARG A 376 -37.75 -3.86 -10.52
C ARG A 376 -36.52 -4.66 -10.07
N THR A 377 -35.35 -4.26 -10.52
CA THR A 377 -34.11 -5.01 -10.24
C THR A 377 -32.96 -4.04 -10.04
N VAL A 378 -32.12 -4.36 -9.06
CA VAL A 378 -30.85 -3.72 -8.82
C VAL A 378 -29.76 -4.77 -8.98
N ILE A 379 -28.88 -4.57 -9.97
CA ILE A 379 -27.78 -5.47 -10.29
C ILE A 379 -26.48 -4.79 -9.88
N VAL A 380 -25.68 -5.43 -9.05
CA VAL A 380 -24.37 -4.90 -8.65
C VAL A 380 -23.31 -5.96 -8.86
N ARG A 381 -22.30 -5.63 -9.64
CA ARG A 381 -21.18 -6.53 -9.96
C ARG A 381 -19.86 -5.85 -9.64
N THR A 382 -19.06 -6.49 -8.81
CA THR A 382 -17.68 -6.11 -8.53
C THR A 382 -16.79 -7.34 -8.50
N GLN A 383 -15.53 -7.20 -8.95
CA GLN A 383 -14.58 -8.32 -8.85
C GLN A 383 -13.89 -8.30 -7.47
N HIS A 384 -13.46 -7.13 -7.00
CA HIS A 384 -12.63 -6.97 -5.81
C HIS A 384 -13.20 -5.90 -4.87
N GLY A 385 -14.40 -6.10 -4.34
CA GLY A 385 -15.01 -5.14 -3.44
C GLY A 385 -16.22 -5.71 -2.72
N ASN A 386 -16.61 -5.08 -1.61
CA ASN A 386 -17.81 -5.44 -0.88
C ASN A 386 -19.01 -4.71 -1.45
N ILE A 387 -20.15 -5.38 -1.43
CA ILE A 387 -21.44 -4.78 -1.79
C ILE A 387 -22.28 -4.74 -0.54
N SER A 388 -22.80 -3.58 -0.19
CA SER A 388 -23.73 -3.40 0.91
C SER A 388 -24.96 -2.61 0.46
N VAL A 389 -26.14 -3.07 0.86
CA VAL A 389 -27.40 -2.35 0.63
C VAL A 389 -27.88 -1.84 1.99
N ILE A 390 -28.03 -0.53 2.10
CA ILE A 390 -28.35 0.20 3.32
C ILE A 390 -29.76 0.77 3.18
N ASP A 391 -30.64 0.45 4.10
CA ASP A 391 -32.00 1.00 4.15
C ASP A 391 -32.02 2.32 4.93
N GLU A 392 -32.13 3.44 4.22
CA GLU A 392 -32.32 4.78 4.77
C GLU A 392 -33.81 5.22 4.77
N THR A 393 -34.74 4.29 4.44
CA THR A 393 -36.17 4.63 4.31
C THR A 393 -36.92 4.74 5.64
N GLY A 394 -36.26 4.43 6.76
CA GLY A 394 -36.87 4.43 8.09
C GLY A 394 -37.90 3.32 8.27
N GLY A 395 -37.66 2.14 7.65
CA GLY A 395 -38.54 0.99 7.71
C GLY A 395 -39.60 0.91 6.61
N ALA A 396 -39.76 1.96 5.80
CA ALA A 396 -40.75 1.96 4.71
C ALA A 396 -40.42 0.93 3.61
N PHE A 397 -39.19 0.47 3.54
CA PHE A 397 -38.77 -0.60 2.63
C PHE A 397 -39.41 -1.93 2.99
N ALA A 398 -39.65 -2.23 4.26
CA ALA A 398 -40.21 -3.48 4.72
C ALA A 398 -41.71 -3.64 4.36
N GLU A 399 -42.43 -2.57 3.97
CA GLU A 399 -43.89 -2.53 3.84
C GLU A 399 -44.42 -2.56 2.39
N GLY A 400 -43.55 -2.69 1.35
CA GLY A 400 -43.96 -2.57 -0.05
C GLY A 400 -43.39 -3.63 -1.00
N PRO A 401 -43.76 -3.60 -2.28
CA PRO A 401 -43.13 -4.45 -3.29
C PRO A 401 -41.64 -4.08 -3.43
N HIS A 402 -40.76 -5.07 -3.31
CA HIS A 402 -39.31 -4.87 -3.31
C HIS A 402 -38.71 -5.13 -4.69
N PRO A 403 -37.66 -4.37 -5.12
CA PRO A 403 -36.84 -4.78 -6.24
C PRO A 403 -36.08 -6.08 -5.92
N THR A 404 -35.82 -6.86 -6.93
CA THR A 404 -34.89 -7.99 -6.82
C THR A 404 -33.48 -7.48 -6.79
N PHE A 405 -32.64 -7.99 -5.87
CA PHE A 405 -31.23 -7.66 -5.79
C PHE A 405 -30.40 -8.82 -6.34
N ASP A 406 -29.67 -8.57 -7.43
CA ASP A 406 -28.67 -9.48 -8.00
C ASP A 406 -27.29 -8.91 -7.67
N LEU A 407 -26.70 -9.41 -6.60
CA LEU A 407 -25.46 -8.90 -6.04
C LEU A 407 -24.35 -9.92 -6.24
N HIS A 408 -23.33 -9.55 -7.03
CA HIS A 408 -22.21 -10.43 -7.32
C HIS A 408 -20.88 -9.72 -7.00
N SER A 409 -20.16 -10.31 -6.05
CA SER A 409 -18.78 -9.93 -5.75
C SER A 409 -17.92 -11.19 -5.81
N ALA A 410 -16.89 -11.19 -6.63
CA ALA A 410 -16.02 -12.36 -6.77
C ALA A 410 -15.21 -12.63 -5.50
N ASP A 411 -14.69 -11.60 -4.85
CA ASP A 411 -13.81 -11.72 -3.68
C ASP A 411 -14.34 -11.03 -2.42
N GLY A 412 -15.46 -10.31 -2.51
CA GLY A 412 -16.05 -9.55 -1.42
C GLY A 412 -17.37 -10.10 -0.91
N ARG A 413 -17.98 -9.39 0.05
CA ARG A 413 -19.34 -9.66 0.52
C ARG A 413 -20.37 -8.90 -0.28
N ALA A 414 -21.51 -9.52 -0.53
CA ALA A 414 -22.72 -8.89 -0.98
C ALA A 414 -23.81 -9.05 0.09
N ASN A 415 -24.14 -7.97 0.78
CA ASN A 415 -25.16 -7.93 1.80
C ASN A 415 -26.38 -7.20 1.23
N GLY A 416 -27.47 -7.95 1.04
CA GLY A 416 -28.77 -7.38 0.66
C GLY A 416 -29.54 -6.84 1.86
N PRO A 417 -30.58 -6.02 1.64
CA PRO A 417 -31.44 -5.53 2.69
C PRO A 417 -32.27 -6.68 3.31
N GLN A 418 -32.60 -6.55 4.60
CA GLN A 418 -33.42 -7.52 5.29
C GLN A 418 -34.82 -7.61 4.61
N GLY A 419 -35.23 -8.83 4.26
CA GLY A 419 -36.56 -9.10 3.69
C GLY A 419 -36.64 -9.11 2.15
N ALA A 420 -35.59 -8.76 1.41
CA ALA A 420 -35.55 -8.82 -0.04
C ALA A 420 -34.97 -10.16 -0.57
N ALA A 421 -35.45 -10.61 -1.73
CA ALA A 421 -34.85 -11.73 -2.43
C ALA A 421 -33.45 -11.31 -2.97
N VAL A 422 -32.42 -11.94 -2.47
CA VAL A 422 -31.03 -11.71 -2.89
C VAL A 422 -30.55 -12.96 -3.62
N THR A 423 -30.17 -12.80 -4.88
CA THR A 423 -29.52 -13.87 -5.64
C THR A 423 -28.02 -13.65 -5.55
N ASN A 424 -27.36 -14.45 -4.73
CA ASN A 424 -25.90 -14.49 -4.68
C ASN A 424 -25.43 -15.60 -5.60
N GLN A 425 -24.93 -15.26 -6.77
CA GLN A 425 -24.18 -16.22 -7.59
C GLN A 425 -22.70 -16.17 -7.15
N ARG A 426 -22.21 -17.36 -6.79
CA ARG A 426 -20.77 -17.58 -6.50
C ARG A 426 -19.98 -17.71 -7.78
#